data_b817a3c22f22363b9df7945cb31b2f2a
#
_entry.id   b817a3c22f22363b9df7945cb31b2f2a
#
_cell.length_a   1.000
_cell.length_b   1.000
_cell.length_c   1.000
_cell.angle_alpha   90.00
_cell.angle_beta   90.00
_cell.angle_gamma   90.00
#
_symmetry.space_group_name_H-M   'P 1'
#
loop_
_entity.id
_entity.type
_entity.pdbx_description
1 polymer ?
#
loop_
_entity_poly.entity_id
_entity_poly.type
_entity_poly.pdbx_seq_one_letter_code
_entity_poly.pdbx_strand_id
1 'polypeptide(L)'
;MDEGGRRSPFAGTWYPRDPAELSSTVEAMLAEAPRAELGGRLLALISPHAGLRYSGPVAAAGYRLLMEPAASAGEGFESALLLGPSHHVHFDGLATCSEGAFATPLGLVPVDSELARSFEGATPRALPKLDVHRNEHSLEMQLPFLQRLLPELRILPVIMGDQSRRNIEAAVRATVRAVESSSRPVLLVASSDLSHYEHRERARELDSEVLDCVEKFDPEALAELLADAPHHA
;
A
#
# COMPACT_ATOMS: atom_id res chain seq x y z
N MET A 1 -5.50 -23.95 6.66
CA MET A 1 -6.02 -22.87 5.80
C MET A 1 -7.46 -23.23 5.52
N ASP A 2 -8.39 -22.49 6.10
CA ASP A 2 -9.79 -22.67 5.76
C ASP A 2 -10.02 -22.08 4.37
N GLU A 3 -10.96 -22.65 3.65
CA GLU A 3 -11.29 -22.33 2.26
C GLU A 3 -11.43 -20.81 2.06
N GLY A 4 -10.42 -20.13 1.54
CA GLY A 4 -10.61 -18.85 0.91
C GLY A 4 -9.67 -17.68 1.17
N GLY A 5 -8.77 -17.66 2.15
CA GLY A 5 -7.94 -16.46 2.26
C GLY A 5 -7.01 -16.35 3.47
N ARG A 6 -6.08 -15.39 3.39
CA ARG A 6 -5.26 -14.95 4.51
C ARG A 6 -6.16 -14.28 5.55
N ARG A 7 -6.24 -14.83 6.76
CA ARG A 7 -6.96 -14.20 7.89
C ARG A 7 -6.24 -12.93 8.33
N SER A 8 -7.01 -11.96 8.84
CA SER A 8 -6.47 -10.77 9.46
C SER A 8 -5.93 -11.06 10.87
N PRO A 9 -4.63 -10.95 11.13
CA PRO A 9 -4.08 -11.03 12.48
C PRO A 9 -4.22 -9.71 13.26
N PHE A 10 -4.56 -8.60 12.60
CA PHE A 10 -4.56 -7.25 13.17
C PHE A 10 -5.95 -6.76 13.58
N ALA A 11 -7.01 -7.46 13.19
CA ALA A 11 -8.37 -7.14 13.58
C ALA A 11 -8.57 -7.22 15.10
N GLY A 12 -8.99 -6.12 15.71
CA GLY A 12 -9.18 -5.95 17.16
C GLY A 12 -7.94 -5.43 17.90
N THR A 13 -6.83 -5.19 17.19
CA THR A 13 -5.61 -4.61 17.78
C THR A 13 -5.17 -3.35 17.04
N TRP A 14 -5.09 -3.38 15.72
CA TRP A 14 -4.68 -2.25 14.88
C TRP A 14 -5.86 -1.49 14.28
N TYR A 15 -6.99 -2.16 14.17
CA TYR A 15 -8.28 -1.60 13.75
C TYR A 15 -9.43 -2.41 14.36
N PRO A 16 -10.66 -1.88 14.41
CA PRO A 16 -11.81 -2.57 14.99
C PRO A 16 -12.05 -3.96 14.39
N ARG A 17 -12.40 -4.92 15.25
CA ARG A 17 -12.77 -6.28 14.82
C ARG A 17 -14.22 -6.36 14.34
N ASP A 18 -15.09 -5.53 14.90
CA ASP A 18 -16.49 -5.47 14.48
C ASP A 18 -16.61 -4.80 13.11
N PRO A 19 -17.28 -5.42 12.14
CA PRO A 19 -17.40 -4.87 10.78
C PRO A 19 -18.08 -3.50 10.73
N ALA A 20 -19.13 -3.31 11.53
CA ALA A 20 -19.88 -2.05 11.55
C ALA A 20 -19.04 -0.92 12.17
N GLU A 21 -18.33 -1.21 13.26
CA GLU A 21 -17.40 -0.28 13.88
C GLU A 21 -16.25 0.08 12.93
N LEU A 22 -15.64 -0.90 12.24
CA LEU A 22 -14.59 -0.63 11.27
C LEU A 22 -15.09 0.23 10.11
N SER A 23 -16.26 -0.10 9.55
CA SER A 23 -16.88 0.67 8.47
C SER A 23 -17.10 2.12 8.89
N SER A 24 -17.75 2.34 10.04
CA SER A 24 -18.04 3.69 10.54
C SER A 24 -16.76 4.48 10.87
N THR A 25 -15.72 3.80 11.38
CA THR A 25 -14.42 4.42 11.67
C THR A 25 -13.76 4.93 10.38
N VAL A 26 -13.70 4.10 9.34
CA VAL A 26 -13.11 4.48 8.05
C VAL A 26 -13.93 5.59 7.38
N GLU A 27 -15.25 5.50 7.41
CA GLU A 27 -16.15 6.51 6.87
C GLU A 27 -15.98 7.87 7.56
N ALA A 28 -15.89 7.88 8.90
CA ALA A 28 -15.65 9.10 9.66
C ALA A 28 -14.31 9.75 9.28
N MET A 29 -13.22 8.94 9.20
CA MET A 29 -11.91 9.43 8.79
C MET A 29 -11.93 10.02 7.38
N LEU A 30 -12.59 9.35 6.42
CA LEU A 30 -12.75 9.85 5.05
C LEU A 30 -13.60 11.14 5.01
N ALA A 31 -14.64 11.25 5.83
CA ALA A 31 -15.49 12.46 5.89
C ALA A 31 -14.74 13.66 6.47
N GLU A 32 -13.90 13.44 7.47
CA GLU A 32 -13.10 14.48 8.13
C GLU A 32 -11.85 14.88 7.36
N ALA A 33 -11.38 14.01 6.46
CA ALA A 33 -10.18 14.25 5.66
C ALA A 33 -10.34 15.52 4.78
N PRO A 34 -9.27 16.31 4.59
CA PRO A 34 -9.32 17.51 3.76
C PRO A 34 -9.69 17.15 2.32
N ARG A 35 -10.48 18.02 1.69
CA ARG A 35 -10.75 17.92 0.25
C ARG A 35 -9.58 18.54 -0.50
N ALA A 36 -9.14 17.86 -1.54
CA ALA A 36 -8.15 18.39 -2.46
C ALA A 36 -8.62 18.15 -3.90
N GLU A 37 -8.45 19.14 -4.74
CA GLU A 37 -8.75 19.03 -6.16
C GLU A 37 -7.55 18.39 -6.87
N LEU A 38 -7.81 17.37 -7.70
CA LEU A 38 -6.79 16.78 -8.54
C LEU A 38 -6.68 17.53 -9.87
N GLY A 39 -5.49 18.01 -10.20
CA GLY A 39 -5.19 18.61 -11.50
C GLY A 39 -5.14 17.61 -12.65
N GLY A 40 -5.35 16.31 -12.40
CA GLY A 40 -5.28 15.24 -13.38
C GLY A 40 -5.67 13.89 -12.79
N ARG A 41 -5.39 12.83 -13.56
CA ARG A 41 -5.66 11.44 -13.13
C ARG A 41 -4.75 11.04 -11.98
N LEU A 42 -5.32 10.37 -10.98
CA LEU A 42 -4.56 9.71 -9.92
C LEU A 42 -3.90 8.45 -10.49
N LEU A 43 -2.62 8.27 -10.25
CA LEU A 43 -1.87 7.07 -10.67
C LEU A 43 -1.41 6.25 -9.48
N ALA A 44 -0.99 6.93 -8.40
CA ALA A 44 -0.43 6.29 -7.23
C ALA A 44 -0.79 7.05 -5.96
N LEU A 45 -0.78 6.33 -4.83
CA LEU A 45 -0.85 6.87 -3.48
C LEU A 45 0.36 6.40 -2.70
N ILE A 46 0.90 7.26 -1.84
CA ILE A 46 1.76 6.88 -0.74
C ILE A 46 0.92 7.00 0.53
N SER A 47 0.82 5.93 1.32
CA SER A 47 -0.08 5.86 2.46
C SER A 47 0.61 5.19 3.65
N PRO A 48 0.50 5.74 4.86
CA PRO A 48 1.05 5.15 6.05
C PRO A 48 0.31 3.86 6.45
N HIS A 49 0.97 3.04 7.30
CA HIS A 49 0.44 1.74 7.71
C HIS A 49 0.51 1.46 9.22
N ALA A 50 0.68 2.47 10.04
CA ALA A 50 0.44 2.31 11.48
C ALA A 50 -1.04 1.99 11.76
N GLY A 51 -1.35 1.54 12.98
CA GLY A 51 -2.75 1.27 13.35
C GLY A 51 -3.67 2.46 13.07
N LEU A 52 -4.91 2.20 12.65
CA LEU A 52 -5.86 3.25 12.20
C LEU A 52 -6.00 4.41 13.18
N ARG A 53 -5.88 4.14 14.49
CA ARG A 53 -5.91 5.17 15.52
C ARG A 53 -4.80 6.23 15.37
N TYR A 54 -3.67 5.85 14.79
CA TYR A 54 -2.47 6.69 14.70
C TYR A 54 -2.33 7.34 13.33
N SER A 55 -2.29 6.54 12.28
CA SER A 55 -2.06 7.02 10.92
C SER A 55 -3.32 7.09 10.05
N GLY A 56 -4.45 6.53 10.52
CA GLY A 56 -5.70 6.49 9.75
C GLY A 56 -6.16 7.83 9.19
N PRO A 57 -6.14 8.95 9.96
CA PRO A 57 -6.51 10.26 9.42
C PRO A 57 -5.60 10.74 8.27
N VAL A 58 -4.30 10.40 8.32
CA VAL A 58 -3.35 10.73 7.24
C VAL A 58 -3.61 9.85 6.02
N ALA A 59 -3.78 8.54 6.22
CA ALA A 59 -4.16 7.61 5.16
C ALA A 59 -5.47 8.06 4.48
N ALA A 60 -6.48 8.45 5.29
CA ALA A 60 -7.76 8.93 4.79
C ALA A 60 -7.64 10.16 3.89
N ALA A 61 -6.69 11.06 4.16
CA ALA A 61 -6.45 12.22 3.30
C ALA A 61 -6.02 11.81 1.89
N GLY A 62 -5.14 10.80 1.76
CA GLY A 62 -4.75 10.23 0.48
C GLY A 62 -5.89 9.46 -0.18
N TYR A 63 -6.54 8.56 0.55
CA TYR A 63 -7.63 7.73 0.00
C TYR A 63 -8.86 8.54 -0.40
N ARG A 64 -9.13 9.66 0.26
CA ARG A 64 -10.22 10.55 -0.14
C ARG A 64 -10.11 11.05 -1.57
N LEU A 65 -8.89 11.15 -2.12
CA LEU A 65 -8.69 11.54 -3.52
C LEU A 65 -9.38 10.60 -4.51
N LEU A 66 -9.60 9.33 -4.14
CA LEU A 66 -10.37 8.38 -4.95
C LEU A 66 -11.86 8.75 -5.11
N MET A 67 -12.37 9.62 -4.25
CA MET A 67 -13.75 10.13 -4.35
C MET A 67 -13.88 11.29 -5.35
N GLU A 68 -12.76 11.84 -5.82
CA GLU A 68 -12.78 12.95 -6.78
C GLU A 68 -13.03 12.41 -8.21
N PRO A 69 -13.90 13.06 -9.00
CA PRO A 69 -14.23 12.60 -10.35
C PRO A 69 -13.03 12.47 -11.28
N ALA A 70 -11.99 13.30 -11.09
CA ALA A 70 -10.78 13.26 -11.89
C ALA A 70 -9.85 12.09 -11.56
N ALA A 71 -10.03 11.43 -10.42
CA ALA A 71 -9.11 10.40 -9.94
C ALA A 71 -8.95 9.24 -10.93
N SER A 72 -10.06 8.79 -11.52
CA SER A 72 -10.10 7.65 -12.43
C SER A 72 -10.34 8.00 -13.88
N ALA A 73 -10.43 9.28 -14.22
CA ALA A 73 -10.81 9.74 -15.56
C ALA A 73 -12.11 9.09 -16.11
N GLY A 74 -13.01 8.67 -15.19
CA GLY A 74 -14.30 8.07 -15.49
C GLY A 74 -14.33 6.54 -15.60
N GLU A 75 -13.19 5.85 -15.56
CA GLU A 75 -13.14 4.38 -15.72
C GLU A 75 -13.16 3.62 -14.38
N GLY A 76 -12.81 4.26 -13.26
CA GLY A 76 -12.67 3.60 -11.96
C GLY A 76 -11.47 2.62 -11.91
N PHE A 77 -10.98 2.36 -10.68
CA PHE A 77 -9.93 1.35 -10.49
C PHE A 77 -10.57 -0.02 -10.21
N GLU A 78 -10.09 -1.04 -10.90
CA GLU A 78 -10.54 -2.42 -10.72
C GLU A 78 -9.49 -3.28 -10.01
N SER A 79 -8.23 -2.86 -10.06
CA SER A 79 -7.12 -3.51 -9.36
C SER A 79 -6.25 -2.50 -8.63
N ALA A 80 -5.60 -2.94 -7.53
CA ALA A 80 -4.54 -2.18 -6.88
C ALA A 80 -3.29 -3.04 -6.71
N LEU A 81 -2.14 -2.49 -7.09
CA LEU A 81 -0.83 -3.03 -6.74
C LEU A 81 -0.39 -2.38 -5.44
N LEU A 82 -0.32 -3.17 -4.38
CA LEU A 82 0.11 -2.73 -3.06
C LEU A 82 1.56 -3.14 -2.86
N LEU A 83 2.45 -2.18 -2.61
CA LEU A 83 3.85 -2.41 -2.31
C LEU A 83 4.16 -1.90 -0.91
N GLY A 84 4.76 -2.74 -0.07
CA GLY A 84 5.15 -2.36 1.29
C GLY A 84 6.37 -3.14 1.79
N PRO A 85 6.97 -2.71 2.91
CA PRO A 85 8.12 -3.37 3.51
C PRO A 85 7.74 -4.65 4.26
N SER A 86 8.73 -5.49 4.52
CA SER A 86 8.63 -6.64 5.42
C SER A 86 9.14 -6.27 6.81
N HIS A 87 8.28 -6.36 7.83
CA HIS A 87 8.64 -6.08 9.22
C HIS A 87 9.03 -7.33 10.02
N HIS A 88 8.59 -8.51 9.59
CA HIS A 88 8.73 -9.73 10.39
C HIS A 88 9.66 -10.77 9.76
N VAL A 89 9.84 -10.75 8.45
CA VAL A 89 10.64 -11.74 7.75
C VAL A 89 11.69 -11.04 6.89
N HIS A 90 12.96 -11.26 7.23
CA HIS A 90 14.04 -10.75 6.40
C HIS A 90 14.31 -11.71 5.24
N PHE A 91 14.29 -11.20 4.00
CA PHE A 91 14.60 -11.94 2.79
C PHE A 91 15.07 -11.00 1.68
N ASP A 92 15.79 -11.54 0.71
CA ASP A 92 16.19 -10.83 -0.49
C ASP A 92 15.14 -11.03 -1.59
N GLY A 93 14.64 -9.93 -2.17
CA GLY A 93 13.67 -9.94 -3.25
C GLY A 93 12.28 -9.45 -2.86
N LEU A 94 11.30 -9.85 -3.64
CA LEU A 94 9.90 -9.44 -3.55
C LEU A 94 9.03 -10.67 -3.25
N ALA A 95 8.16 -10.59 -2.26
CA ALA A 95 7.18 -11.63 -1.95
C ALA A 95 5.82 -11.22 -2.52
N THR A 96 5.25 -12.07 -3.36
CA THR A 96 3.92 -11.91 -3.94
C THR A 96 2.96 -12.95 -3.39
N CYS A 97 1.67 -12.72 -3.65
CA CYS A 97 0.62 -13.72 -3.50
C CYS A 97 -0.14 -13.76 -4.84
N SER A 98 -0.12 -14.93 -5.52
CA SER A 98 -0.65 -15.04 -6.89
C SER A 98 -2.11 -15.51 -6.93
N GLU A 99 -2.67 -15.93 -5.80
CA GLU A 99 -4.02 -16.48 -5.71
C GLU A 99 -4.60 -16.34 -4.31
N GLY A 100 -5.92 -16.55 -4.19
CA GLY A 100 -6.64 -16.47 -2.92
C GLY A 100 -7.17 -15.07 -2.63
N ALA A 101 -7.31 -14.73 -1.36
CA ALA A 101 -7.87 -13.45 -0.91
C ALA A 101 -7.25 -13.02 0.42
N PHE A 102 -7.39 -11.74 0.75
CA PHE A 102 -7.06 -11.18 2.05
C PHE A 102 -8.35 -10.86 2.80
N ALA A 103 -8.50 -11.43 4.01
CA ALA A 103 -9.66 -11.20 4.84
C ALA A 103 -9.46 -10.00 5.76
N THR A 104 -10.49 -9.16 5.84
CA THR A 104 -10.67 -8.16 6.90
C THR A 104 -12.06 -8.36 7.51
N PRO A 105 -12.42 -7.66 8.60
CA PRO A 105 -13.80 -7.66 9.07
C PRO A 105 -14.84 -7.20 8.04
N LEU A 106 -14.43 -6.40 7.04
CA LEU A 106 -15.31 -5.92 5.97
C LEU A 106 -15.52 -6.96 4.84
N GLY A 107 -14.86 -8.11 4.90
CA GLY A 107 -14.97 -9.16 3.90
C GLY A 107 -13.64 -9.55 3.26
N LEU A 108 -13.72 -10.27 2.14
CA LEU A 108 -12.57 -10.75 1.39
C LEU A 108 -12.19 -9.78 0.26
N VAL A 109 -10.92 -9.52 0.13
CA VAL A 109 -10.33 -8.81 -1.02
C VAL A 109 -9.60 -9.83 -1.88
N PRO A 110 -10.09 -10.16 -3.08
CA PRO A 110 -9.49 -11.18 -3.93
C PRO A 110 -8.15 -10.71 -4.50
N VAL A 111 -7.24 -11.66 -4.68
CA VAL A 111 -5.98 -11.41 -5.39
C VAL A 111 -6.23 -11.33 -6.89
N ASP A 112 -5.62 -10.37 -7.57
CA ASP A 112 -5.57 -10.30 -9.03
C ASP A 112 -4.48 -11.22 -9.57
N SER A 113 -4.86 -12.46 -9.86
CA SER A 113 -3.92 -13.50 -10.34
C SER A 113 -3.32 -13.20 -11.71
N GLU A 114 -3.98 -12.41 -12.54
CA GLU A 114 -3.47 -12.00 -13.85
C GLU A 114 -2.36 -10.97 -13.69
N LEU A 115 -2.63 -9.94 -12.89
CA LEU A 115 -1.65 -8.90 -12.55
C LEU A 115 -0.44 -9.51 -11.81
N ALA A 116 -0.67 -10.47 -10.89
CA ALA A 116 0.40 -11.16 -10.17
C ALA A 116 1.31 -11.95 -11.10
N ARG A 117 0.75 -12.74 -12.01
CA ARG A 117 1.54 -13.49 -13.00
C ARG A 117 2.36 -12.59 -13.91
N SER A 118 1.79 -11.46 -14.33
CA SER A 118 2.53 -10.49 -15.16
C SER A 118 3.71 -9.88 -14.38
N PHE A 119 3.49 -9.51 -13.12
CA PHE A 119 4.52 -8.97 -12.24
C PHE A 119 5.65 -10.00 -11.99
N GLU A 120 5.30 -11.23 -11.61
CA GLU A 120 6.25 -12.31 -11.35
C GLU A 120 7.05 -12.69 -12.60
N GLY A 121 6.42 -12.72 -13.76
CA GLY A 121 7.07 -12.99 -15.04
C GLY A 121 8.08 -11.92 -15.49
N ALA A 122 8.01 -10.73 -14.92
CA ALA A 122 8.90 -9.62 -15.26
C ALA A 122 10.24 -9.63 -14.51
N THR A 123 10.33 -10.38 -13.40
CA THR A 123 11.56 -10.47 -12.62
C THR A 123 11.65 -11.77 -11.82
N PRO A 124 12.83 -12.45 -11.87
CA PRO A 124 13.04 -13.66 -11.05
C PRO A 124 13.16 -13.35 -9.55
N ARG A 125 13.13 -12.08 -9.16
CA ARG A 125 13.15 -11.65 -7.75
C ARG A 125 11.76 -11.62 -7.11
N ALA A 126 10.69 -11.68 -7.89
CA ALA A 126 9.32 -11.77 -7.41
C ALA A 126 8.91 -13.25 -7.33
N LEU A 127 8.64 -13.72 -6.12
CA LEU A 127 8.27 -15.11 -5.87
C LEU A 127 7.03 -15.18 -4.98
N PRO A 128 6.11 -16.11 -5.24
CA PRO A 128 4.98 -16.34 -4.35
C PRO A 128 5.48 -16.91 -3.01
N LYS A 129 5.39 -16.10 -1.94
CA LYS A 129 5.81 -16.44 -0.58
C LYS A 129 4.71 -16.09 0.42
N LEU A 130 3.66 -16.90 0.45
CA LEU A 130 2.47 -16.66 1.27
C LEU A 130 2.76 -16.57 2.78
N ASP A 131 3.76 -17.25 3.27
CA ASP A 131 4.21 -17.21 4.66
C ASP A 131 4.70 -15.82 5.09
N VAL A 132 5.34 -15.06 4.18
CA VAL A 132 5.77 -13.68 4.41
C VAL A 132 4.56 -12.77 4.65
N HIS A 133 3.47 -12.98 3.91
CA HIS A 133 2.25 -12.18 4.05
C HIS A 133 1.46 -12.47 5.33
N ARG A 134 1.68 -13.62 5.98
CA ARG A 134 0.81 -14.12 7.06
C ARG A 134 0.66 -13.13 8.22
N ASN A 135 1.75 -12.56 8.69
CA ASN A 135 1.78 -11.66 9.85
C ASN A 135 2.28 -10.25 9.47
N GLU A 136 2.22 -9.88 8.19
CA GLU A 136 2.64 -8.57 7.74
C GLU A 136 1.45 -7.60 7.70
N HIS A 137 1.64 -6.42 8.30
CA HIS A 137 0.59 -5.40 8.44
C HIS A 137 0.63 -4.32 7.37
N SER A 138 1.80 -4.05 6.78
CA SER A 138 2.00 -2.93 5.87
C SER A 138 0.96 -2.86 4.74
N LEU A 139 0.58 -4.00 4.17
CA LEU A 139 -0.42 -4.05 3.12
C LEU A 139 -1.85 -4.17 3.66
N GLU A 140 -2.04 -4.89 4.79
CA GLU A 140 -3.37 -5.09 5.37
C GLU A 140 -4.00 -3.77 5.82
N MET A 141 -3.20 -2.83 6.32
CA MET A 141 -3.69 -1.54 6.80
C MET A 141 -4.31 -0.68 5.68
N GLN A 142 -4.01 -0.95 4.43
CA GLN A 142 -4.58 -0.28 3.27
C GLN A 142 -5.99 -0.79 2.92
N LEU A 143 -6.28 -2.06 3.26
CA LEU A 143 -7.48 -2.76 2.79
C LEU A 143 -8.80 -2.14 3.26
N PRO A 144 -8.97 -1.69 4.52
CA PRO A 144 -10.24 -1.12 4.96
C PRO A 144 -10.67 0.12 4.14
N PHE A 145 -9.72 0.99 3.76
CA PHE A 145 -10.01 2.14 2.91
C PHE A 145 -10.38 1.71 1.49
N LEU A 146 -9.61 0.79 0.92
CA LEU A 146 -9.86 0.26 -0.42
C LEU A 146 -11.23 -0.44 -0.51
N GLN A 147 -11.58 -1.27 0.47
CA GLN A 147 -12.88 -1.96 0.50
C GLN A 147 -14.05 -0.99 0.61
N ARG A 148 -13.89 0.13 1.33
CA ARG A 148 -14.95 1.14 1.45
C ARG A 148 -15.15 1.96 0.18
N LEU A 149 -14.08 2.25 -0.53
CA LEU A 149 -14.10 3.11 -1.71
C LEU A 149 -14.27 2.33 -3.01
N LEU A 150 -13.74 1.12 -3.08
CA LEU A 150 -13.68 0.27 -4.27
C LEU A 150 -14.05 -1.18 -3.90
N PRO A 151 -15.33 -1.47 -3.62
CA PRO A 151 -15.76 -2.75 -3.03
C PRO A 151 -15.48 -3.98 -3.91
N GLU A 152 -15.38 -3.83 -5.23
CA GLU A 152 -15.09 -4.91 -6.18
C GLU A 152 -13.61 -5.03 -6.55
N LEU A 153 -12.75 -4.25 -5.86
CA LEU A 153 -11.33 -4.19 -6.15
C LEU A 153 -10.64 -5.55 -5.94
N ARG A 154 -9.71 -5.86 -6.83
CA ARG A 154 -8.72 -6.93 -6.66
C ARG A 154 -7.38 -6.34 -6.26
N ILE A 155 -6.52 -7.14 -5.65
CA ILE A 155 -5.19 -6.66 -5.25
C ILE A 155 -4.06 -7.55 -5.77
N LEU A 156 -2.93 -6.93 -6.10
CA LEU A 156 -1.64 -7.61 -6.14
C LEU A 156 -0.84 -7.16 -4.92
N PRO A 157 -0.72 -8.01 -3.89
CA PRO A 157 0.09 -7.70 -2.72
C PRO A 157 1.55 -8.04 -3.00
N VAL A 158 2.44 -7.06 -2.79
CA VAL A 158 3.89 -7.19 -2.95
C VAL A 158 4.59 -6.71 -1.69
N ILE A 159 5.35 -7.57 -1.03
CA ILE A 159 6.19 -7.23 0.11
C ILE A 159 7.64 -7.22 -0.35
N MET A 160 8.36 -6.12 -0.06
CA MET A 160 9.79 -5.98 -0.30
C MET A 160 10.58 -6.46 0.92
N GLY A 161 11.45 -7.45 0.76
CA GLY A 161 12.22 -8.04 1.86
C GLY A 161 13.35 -7.15 2.34
N ASP A 162 14.17 -6.68 1.43
CA ASP A 162 15.12 -5.60 1.66
C ASP A 162 14.95 -4.50 0.60
N GLN A 163 15.26 -3.28 0.98
CA GLN A 163 15.10 -2.09 0.13
C GLN A 163 16.38 -1.78 -0.66
N SER A 164 17.16 -2.80 -1.01
CA SER A 164 18.33 -2.63 -1.85
C SER A 164 17.96 -2.09 -3.24
N ARG A 165 18.84 -1.29 -3.82
CA ARG A 165 18.65 -0.70 -5.15
C ARG A 165 18.21 -1.73 -6.19
N ARG A 166 18.80 -2.93 -6.15
CA ARG A 166 18.45 -4.02 -7.09
C ARG A 166 17.02 -4.53 -6.91
N ASN A 167 16.48 -4.55 -5.68
CA ASN A 167 15.10 -4.93 -5.41
C ASN A 167 14.14 -3.82 -5.80
N ILE A 168 14.48 -2.57 -5.53
CA ILE A 168 13.72 -1.39 -5.99
C ILE A 168 13.61 -1.39 -7.52
N GLU A 169 14.73 -1.51 -8.23
CA GLU A 169 14.73 -1.56 -9.70
C GLU A 169 13.94 -2.77 -10.25
N ALA A 170 14.01 -3.92 -9.57
CA ALA A 170 13.22 -5.08 -9.94
C ALA A 170 11.72 -4.84 -9.75
N ALA A 171 11.32 -4.22 -8.63
CA ALA A 171 9.94 -3.83 -8.36
C ALA A 171 9.42 -2.83 -9.38
N VAL A 172 10.21 -1.80 -9.73
CA VAL A 172 9.85 -0.81 -10.76
C VAL A 172 9.58 -1.48 -12.10
N ARG A 173 10.53 -2.30 -12.59
CA ARG A 173 10.37 -2.99 -13.88
C ARG A 173 9.14 -3.92 -13.89
N ALA A 174 8.92 -4.65 -12.79
CA ALA A 174 7.80 -5.56 -12.68
C ALA A 174 6.46 -4.80 -12.59
N THR A 175 6.42 -3.68 -11.87
CA THR A 175 5.25 -2.81 -11.79
C THR A 175 4.87 -2.25 -13.15
N VAL A 176 5.83 -1.66 -13.86
CA VAL A 176 5.61 -1.12 -15.21
C VAL A 176 5.04 -2.20 -16.12
N ARG A 177 5.68 -3.36 -16.16
CA ARG A 177 5.23 -4.48 -17.02
C ARG A 177 3.83 -4.96 -16.63
N ALA A 178 3.53 -5.09 -15.35
CA ALA A 178 2.22 -5.55 -14.89
C ALA A 178 1.12 -4.54 -15.25
N VAL A 179 1.36 -3.26 -15.03
CA VAL A 179 0.39 -2.19 -15.35
C VAL A 179 0.16 -2.07 -16.86
N GLU A 180 1.23 -2.07 -17.66
CA GLU A 180 1.13 -1.97 -19.14
C GLU A 180 0.41 -3.17 -19.78
N SER A 181 0.54 -4.36 -19.18
CA SER A 181 -0.14 -5.57 -19.67
C SER A 181 -1.54 -5.77 -19.11
N SER A 182 -1.96 -4.98 -18.13
CA SER A 182 -3.27 -5.11 -17.49
C SER A 182 -4.37 -4.59 -18.41
N SER A 183 -5.45 -5.36 -18.54
CA SER A 183 -6.67 -4.91 -19.18
C SER A 183 -7.56 -4.05 -18.26
N ARG A 184 -7.22 -3.94 -16.99
CA ARG A 184 -7.95 -3.20 -15.94
C ARG A 184 -7.18 -1.97 -15.51
N PRO A 185 -7.86 -0.87 -15.17
CA PRO A 185 -7.22 0.27 -14.52
C PRO A 185 -6.63 -0.14 -13.16
N VAL A 186 -5.33 0.09 -12.97
CA VAL A 186 -4.58 -0.29 -11.77
C VAL A 186 -4.22 0.95 -10.97
N LEU A 187 -4.57 0.96 -9.67
CA LEU A 187 -4.08 1.92 -8.70
C LEU A 187 -2.76 1.40 -8.11
N LEU A 188 -1.74 2.23 -8.05
CA LEU A 188 -0.52 1.92 -7.32
C LEU A 188 -0.63 2.46 -5.88
N VAL A 189 -0.29 1.65 -4.90
CA VAL A 189 -0.24 2.08 -3.49
C VAL A 189 1.10 1.67 -2.90
N ALA A 190 1.93 2.67 -2.60
CA ALA A 190 3.12 2.51 -1.79
C ALA A 190 2.76 2.68 -0.32
N SER A 191 2.90 1.61 0.44
CA SER A 191 2.62 1.59 1.87
C SER A 191 3.89 1.89 2.63
N SER A 192 3.99 3.07 3.23
CA SER A 192 5.22 3.56 3.87
C SER A 192 4.90 4.50 5.02
N ASP A 193 5.42 4.20 6.18
CA ASP A 193 5.52 5.17 7.27
C ASP A 193 6.77 6.04 7.08
N LEU A 194 6.89 7.12 7.85
CA LEU A 194 8.05 7.99 7.91
C LEU A 194 8.85 7.69 9.19
N SER A 195 9.59 8.66 9.74
CA SER A 195 10.45 8.45 10.90
C SER A 195 9.73 7.84 12.10
N HIS A 196 10.43 6.97 12.83
CA HIS A 196 9.90 6.26 13.98
C HIS A 196 10.66 6.64 15.27
N TYR A 197 9.93 6.64 16.41
CA TYR A 197 10.47 6.80 17.77
C TYR A 197 11.18 8.14 18.05
N GLU A 198 11.04 9.11 17.16
CA GLU A 198 11.65 10.43 17.29
C GLU A 198 10.76 11.40 18.07
N HIS A 199 11.36 12.41 18.71
CA HIS A 199 10.62 13.53 19.26
C HIS A 199 9.99 14.34 18.11
N ARG A 200 8.81 14.92 18.36
CA ARG A 200 7.97 15.59 17.36
C ARG A 200 8.73 16.59 16.47
N GLU A 201 9.62 17.38 17.03
CA GLU A 201 10.40 18.38 16.26
C GLU A 201 11.37 17.68 15.32
N ARG A 202 12.09 16.68 15.85
CA ARG A 202 13.04 15.89 15.04
C ARG A 202 12.34 15.07 13.97
N ALA A 203 11.21 14.43 14.31
CA ALA A 203 10.39 13.72 13.32
C ALA A 203 10.00 14.64 12.16
N ARG A 204 9.52 15.86 12.46
CA ARG A 204 9.17 16.83 11.41
C ARG A 204 10.32 17.22 10.49
N GLU A 205 11.52 17.38 11.03
CA GLU A 205 12.71 17.70 10.23
C GLU A 205 13.00 16.53 9.27
N LEU A 206 13.13 15.31 9.79
CA LEU A 206 13.41 14.11 9.01
C LEU A 206 12.34 13.86 7.95
N ASP A 207 11.08 13.90 8.35
CA ASP A 207 9.95 13.67 7.46
C ASP A 207 9.86 14.73 6.35
N SER A 208 10.17 15.99 6.66
CA SER A 208 10.18 17.06 5.65
C SER A 208 11.22 16.84 4.57
N GLU A 209 12.40 16.30 4.91
CA GLU A 209 13.44 15.99 3.93
C GLU A 209 12.98 14.90 2.94
N VAL A 210 12.30 13.86 3.45
CA VAL A 210 11.70 12.81 2.61
C VAL A 210 10.58 13.37 1.73
N LEU A 211 9.65 14.14 2.34
CA LEU A 211 8.53 14.74 1.63
C LEU A 211 8.98 15.71 0.53
N ASP A 212 10.03 16.47 0.78
CA ASP A 212 10.63 17.35 -0.22
C ASP A 212 11.11 16.58 -1.46
N CYS A 213 11.73 15.41 -1.28
CA CYS A 213 12.14 14.56 -2.40
C CYS A 213 10.91 14.01 -3.15
N VAL A 214 9.87 13.61 -2.42
CA VAL A 214 8.62 13.09 -2.99
C VAL A 214 7.89 14.19 -3.79
N GLU A 215 7.76 15.40 -3.24
CA GLU A 215 7.08 16.52 -3.90
C GLU A 215 7.81 16.96 -5.17
N LYS A 216 9.14 16.89 -5.16
CA LYS A 216 9.97 17.19 -6.36
C LYS A 216 10.01 16.05 -7.36
N PHE A 217 9.44 14.90 -7.01
CA PHE A 217 9.53 13.66 -7.79
C PHE A 217 10.97 13.27 -8.10
N ASP A 218 11.84 13.32 -7.08
CA ASP A 218 13.28 13.06 -7.17
C ASP A 218 13.65 11.75 -6.43
N PRO A 219 13.47 10.59 -7.08
CA PRO A 219 13.75 9.30 -6.44
C PRO A 219 15.24 9.05 -6.21
N GLU A 220 16.13 9.67 -6.98
CA GLU A 220 17.57 9.58 -6.79
C GLU A 220 18.00 10.29 -5.51
N ALA A 221 17.55 11.54 -5.31
CA ALA A 221 17.80 12.28 -4.07
C ALA A 221 17.21 11.55 -2.84
N LEU A 222 16.02 10.97 -2.99
CA LEU A 222 15.43 10.16 -1.91
C LEU A 222 16.29 8.93 -1.59
N ALA A 223 16.78 8.23 -2.60
CA ALA A 223 17.62 7.05 -2.40
C ALA A 223 18.97 7.41 -1.74
N GLU A 224 19.58 8.53 -2.10
CA GLU A 224 20.80 9.06 -1.49
C GLU A 224 20.53 9.45 -0.02
N LEU A 225 19.45 10.19 0.26
CA LEU A 225 19.05 10.58 1.60
C LEU A 225 18.88 9.37 2.53
N LEU A 226 18.17 8.34 2.08
CA LEU A 226 17.91 7.13 2.88
C LEU A 226 19.15 6.23 3.03
N ALA A 227 20.10 6.27 2.08
CA ALA A 227 21.35 5.54 2.20
C ALA A 227 22.27 6.14 3.28
N ASP A 228 22.31 7.46 3.39
CA ASP A 228 23.14 8.19 4.34
C ASP A 228 22.50 8.31 5.73
N ALA A 229 21.19 8.27 5.80
CA ALA A 229 20.43 8.49 7.03
C ALA A 229 19.20 7.55 7.11
N PRO A 230 19.40 6.26 7.43
CA PRO A 230 18.34 5.26 7.44
C PRO A 230 17.24 5.49 8.50
N HIS A 231 17.38 6.53 9.34
CA HIS A 231 16.37 6.90 10.34
C HIS A 231 15.25 7.80 9.80
N HIS A 232 15.28 8.15 8.53
CA HIS A 232 14.27 9.00 7.91
C HIS A 232 12.98 8.25 7.51
N ALA A 233 13.05 6.92 7.40
CA ALA A 233 11.88 6.10 7.05
C ALA A 233 12.00 4.67 7.59
#